data_1a1463137bdc72a896e623790f769865
#
_entry.id   1a1463137bdc72a896e623790f769865
#
_cell.length_a   1.000
_cell.length_b   1.000
_cell.length_c   1.000
_cell.angle_alpha   90.00
_cell.angle_beta   90.00
_cell.angle_gamma   90.00
#
_symmetry.space_group_name_H-M   'P 1'
#
loop_
_entity.id
_entity.type
_entity.pdbx_description
1 polymer ?
#
loop_
_entity_poly.entity_id
_entity_poly.type
_entity_poly.pdbx_seq_one_letter_code
_entity_poly.pdbx_strand_id
1 'polypeptide(L)'
;IGDPNCAMNDVTYNKCNAAFPDVTYWGTASGRTPATPSASNVLKSSDTSADRFDDVLPQAYLDAAYMINLPVFKKHHRAGISLGSKNHFGSLGAYTDGAWHLHYSLPYPESTGEVFNGEYGVYRCFVDIMGHKDLGGKTILNLVDGIWGSTNWGHPPVKLRMTPFNNDW
;
A
#
# COMPACT_ATOMS: atom_id res chain seq x y z
N ILE A 1 8.03 10.82 4.60
CA ILE A 1 7.15 9.77 5.17
C ILE A 1 5.74 10.06 4.71
N GLY A 2 4.98 9.06 4.31
CA GLY A 2 3.57 9.25 3.99
C GLY A 2 3.00 8.18 3.09
N ASP A 3 1.74 8.37 2.78
CA ASP A 3 0.98 7.60 1.80
C ASP A 3 0.41 8.59 0.78
N PRO A 4 0.76 8.50 -0.50
CA PRO A 4 0.28 9.44 -1.51
C PRO A 4 -1.24 9.44 -1.68
N ASN A 5 -1.90 8.32 -1.43
CA ASN A 5 -3.34 8.16 -1.58
C ASN A 5 -4.12 8.45 -0.29
N CYS A 6 -3.55 8.11 0.86
CA CYS A 6 -4.19 8.29 2.16
C CYS A 6 -3.33 9.14 3.08
N ALA A 7 -3.87 10.22 3.59
CA ALA A 7 -3.14 11.04 4.54
C ALA A 7 -3.01 10.35 5.91
N MET A 8 -1.83 10.42 6.49
CA MET A 8 -1.65 10.17 7.92
C MET A 8 -2.63 11.05 8.72
N ASN A 9 -3.33 10.49 9.71
CA ASN A 9 -4.26 11.26 10.52
C ASN A 9 -3.55 12.39 11.30
N ASP A 10 -4.28 13.44 11.65
CA ASP A 10 -3.69 14.66 12.25
C ASP A 10 -3.01 14.41 13.58
N VAL A 11 -3.54 13.51 14.41
CA VAL A 11 -2.91 13.20 15.70
C VAL A 11 -1.52 12.60 15.52
N THR A 12 -1.41 11.63 14.62
CA THR A 12 -0.12 10.99 14.31
C THR A 12 0.81 11.96 13.61
N TYR A 13 0.32 12.69 12.61
CA TYR A 13 1.11 13.70 11.92
C TYR A 13 1.69 14.74 12.87
N ASN A 14 0.87 15.36 13.73
CA ASN A 14 1.33 16.40 14.64
C ASN A 14 2.41 15.88 15.60
N LYS A 15 2.26 14.65 16.11
CA LYS A 15 3.28 14.03 16.96
C LYS A 15 4.59 13.78 16.20
N CYS A 16 4.50 13.22 15.00
CA CYS A 16 5.68 12.93 14.20
C CYS A 16 6.38 14.21 13.75
N ASN A 17 5.63 15.20 13.26
CA ASN A 17 6.17 16.45 12.79
C ASN A 17 6.82 17.28 13.94
N ALA A 18 6.26 17.22 15.14
CA ALA A 18 6.87 17.85 16.31
C ALA A 18 8.19 17.19 16.72
N ALA A 19 8.28 15.87 16.59
CA ALA A 19 9.49 15.13 16.92
C ALA A 19 10.56 15.16 15.79
N PHE A 20 10.13 15.28 14.54
CA PHE A 20 10.98 15.22 13.36
C PHE A 20 10.57 16.30 12.34
N PRO A 21 10.83 17.58 12.64
CA PRO A 21 10.36 18.72 11.82
C PRO A 21 11.02 18.79 10.43
N ASP A 22 12.20 18.24 10.28
CA ASP A 22 12.96 18.25 9.02
C ASP A 22 12.54 17.12 8.05
N VAL A 23 11.56 16.31 8.44
CA VAL A 23 11.04 15.24 7.59
C VAL A 23 9.89 15.75 6.74
N THR A 24 9.92 15.50 5.44
CA THR A 24 8.78 15.75 4.57
C THR A 24 7.70 14.69 4.76
N TYR A 25 6.48 15.13 5.01
CA TYR A 25 5.30 14.29 5.16
C TYR A 25 4.42 14.45 3.93
N TRP A 26 4.28 13.38 3.14
CA TRP A 26 3.39 13.37 1.98
C TRP A 26 1.99 12.89 2.34
N GLY A 27 1.01 13.44 1.63
CA GLY A 27 -0.38 13.04 1.78
C GLY A 27 -1.36 14.07 1.23
N THR A 28 -2.64 13.75 1.30
CA THR A 28 -3.71 14.58 0.74
C THR A 28 -4.31 15.58 1.74
N ALA A 29 -4.01 15.46 3.04
CA ALA A 29 -4.55 16.33 4.07
C ALA A 29 -3.75 17.61 4.23
N SER A 30 -4.38 18.63 4.83
CA SER A 30 -3.74 19.91 5.13
C SER A 30 -2.44 19.75 5.94
N GLY A 31 -1.44 20.57 5.66
CA GLY A 31 -0.13 20.54 6.30
C GLY A 31 0.83 19.47 5.77
N ARG A 32 0.38 18.57 4.90
CA ARG A 32 1.23 17.59 4.21
C ARG A 32 1.64 18.12 2.83
N THR A 33 2.75 17.65 2.34
CA THR A 33 3.19 17.95 0.98
C THR A 33 2.45 17.03 0.00
N PRO A 34 1.73 17.55 -0.99
CA PRO A 34 1.13 16.72 -2.02
C PRO A 34 2.20 15.92 -2.76
N ALA A 35 1.98 14.63 -2.96
CA ALA A 35 2.83 13.82 -3.79
C ALA A 35 2.58 14.17 -5.26
N THR A 36 3.63 14.46 -6.01
CA THR A 36 3.54 14.74 -7.46
C THR A 36 3.78 13.47 -8.25
N PRO A 37 3.02 13.23 -9.34
CA PRO A 37 3.26 12.09 -10.20
C PRO A 37 4.56 12.25 -10.99
N SER A 38 5.23 11.14 -11.27
CA SER A 38 6.35 11.10 -12.20
C SER A 38 5.86 11.28 -13.63
N ALA A 39 6.57 12.09 -14.40
CA ALA A 39 6.28 12.27 -15.83
C ALA A 39 6.83 11.15 -16.71
N SER A 40 7.83 10.40 -16.26
CA SER A 40 8.63 9.48 -17.09
C SER A 40 8.61 8.02 -16.63
N ASN A 41 8.10 7.73 -15.46
CA ASN A 41 8.11 6.37 -14.92
C ASN A 41 6.69 5.84 -14.76
N VAL A 42 6.40 4.83 -15.54
CA VAL A 42 5.09 4.17 -15.56
C VAL A 42 5.29 2.72 -15.13
N LEU A 43 4.55 2.31 -14.11
CA LEU A 43 4.41 0.91 -13.74
C LEU A 43 3.42 0.28 -14.71
N LYS A 44 3.87 -0.71 -15.45
CA LYS A 44 3.06 -1.43 -16.43
C LYS A 44 2.77 -2.84 -15.99
N SER A 45 1.53 -3.29 -16.25
CA SER A 45 1.19 -4.69 -16.12
C SER A 45 1.96 -5.53 -17.13
N SER A 46 2.56 -6.61 -16.67
CA SER A 46 3.15 -7.64 -17.55
C SER A 46 2.08 -8.55 -18.17
N ASP A 47 0.88 -8.57 -17.60
CA ASP A 47 -0.26 -9.26 -18.18
C ASP A 47 -0.92 -8.40 -19.27
N THR A 48 -1.18 -8.98 -20.41
CA THR A 48 -1.85 -8.35 -21.55
C THR A 48 -3.37 -8.56 -21.56
N SER A 49 -3.90 -9.25 -20.56
CA SER A 49 -5.34 -9.50 -20.41
C SER A 49 -6.12 -8.24 -19.98
N ALA A 50 -7.42 -8.38 -19.73
CA ALA A 50 -8.31 -7.30 -19.34
C ALA A 50 -7.96 -6.59 -18.03
N ASP A 51 -7.19 -7.25 -17.16
CA ASP A 51 -6.81 -6.75 -15.83
C ASP A 51 -5.50 -5.94 -15.84
N ARG A 52 -4.99 -5.60 -16.99
CA ARG A 52 -3.77 -4.80 -17.13
C ARG A 52 -3.98 -3.38 -16.62
N PHE A 53 -2.90 -2.80 -16.14
CA PHE A 53 -2.84 -1.41 -15.69
C PHE A 53 -1.57 -0.72 -16.20
N ASP A 54 -1.66 0.59 -16.31
CA ASP A 54 -0.52 1.48 -16.50
C ASP A 54 -0.65 2.59 -15.44
N ASP A 55 0.30 2.67 -14.52
CA ASP A 55 0.28 3.64 -13.42
C ASP A 55 1.55 4.49 -13.39
N VAL A 56 1.39 5.73 -12.94
CA VAL A 56 2.52 6.60 -12.60
C VAL A 56 2.87 6.45 -11.13
N LEU A 57 4.15 6.63 -10.81
CA LEU A 57 4.64 6.58 -9.45
C LEU A 57 4.81 8.00 -8.88
N PRO A 58 4.76 8.17 -7.57
CA PRO A 58 5.18 9.43 -6.95
C PRO A 58 6.63 9.76 -7.32
N GLN A 59 6.90 10.99 -7.70
CA GLN A 59 8.27 11.44 -8.01
C GLN A 59 9.23 11.18 -6.85
N ALA A 60 8.75 11.35 -5.62
CA ALA A 60 9.54 11.06 -4.42
C ALA A 60 10.07 9.61 -4.34
N TYR A 61 9.39 8.65 -4.98
CA TYR A 61 9.88 7.26 -5.02
C TYR A 61 11.04 7.10 -6.01
N LEU A 62 11.00 7.85 -7.11
CA LEU A 62 12.09 7.87 -8.07
C LEU A 62 13.35 8.52 -7.48
N ASP A 63 13.15 9.58 -6.69
CA ASP A 63 14.24 10.34 -6.08
C ASP A 63 14.85 9.63 -4.86
N ALA A 64 14.08 8.77 -4.19
CA ALA A 64 14.55 8.03 -3.03
C ALA A 64 15.63 7.01 -3.39
N ALA A 65 16.65 6.92 -2.57
CA ALA A 65 17.68 5.88 -2.70
C ALA A 65 17.16 4.49 -2.30
N TYR A 66 16.29 4.44 -1.30
CA TYR A 66 15.65 3.22 -0.77
C TYR A 66 14.32 3.54 -0.11
N MET A 67 13.53 2.52 0.15
CA MET A 67 12.26 2.62 0.86
C MET A 67 12.20 1.66 2.05
N ILE A 68 11.53 2.12 3.10
CA ILE A 68 11.05 1.28 4.21
C ILE A 68 9.53 1.27 4.11
N ASN A 69 8.97 0.09 3.97
CA ASN A 69 7.54 -0.11 3.84
C ASN A 69 6.94 -0.47 5.21
N LEU A 70 5.96 0.32 5.66
CA LEU A 70 5.33 0.20 6.99
C LEU A 70 3.86 -0.21 6.86
N PRO A 71 3.55 -1.43 6.44
CA PRO A 71 2.18 -1.87 6.29
C PRO A 71 1.50 -2.13 7.63
N VAL A 72 0.22 -1.80 7.72
CA VAL A 72 -0.62 -2.20 8.84
C VAL A 72 -1.07 -3.65 8.67
N PHE A 73 -0.91 -4.46 9.70
CA PHE A 73 -1.41 -5.84 9.74
C PHE A 73 -2.94 -5.84 9.82
N LYS A 74 -3.60 -6.08 8.70
CA LYS A 74 -5.07 -6.09 8.65
C LYS A 74 -5.63 -7.07 7.64
N LYS A 75 -6.83 -7.59 7.92
CA LYS A 75 -7.60 -8.34 6.93
C LYS A 75 -7.94 -7.45 5.74
N HIS A 76 -7.93 -8.03 4.56
CA HIS A 76 -8.38 -7.40 3.33
C HIS A 76 -9.27 -8.36 2.55
N HIS A 77 -10.46 -7.92 2.17
CA HIS A 77 -11.47 -8.80 1.57
C HIS A 77 -11.04 -9.42 0.24
N ARG A 78 -10.25 -8.73 -0.59
CA ARG A 78 -9.74 -9.27 -1.87
C ARG A 78 -8.35 -9.89 -1.78
N ALA A 79 -7.46 -9.30 -1.01
CA ALA A 79 -6.09 -9.80 -0.89
C ALA A 79 -5.90 -10.83 0.23
N GLY A 80 -6.94 -11.09 1.03
CA GLY A 80 -6.86 -11.86 2.26
C GLY A 80 -6.25 -11.05 3.40
N ILE A 81 -5.07 -10.47 3.17
CA ILE A 81 -4.32 -9.68 4.15
C ILE A 81 -3.64 -8.49 3.49
N SER A 82 -3.53 -7.38 4.21
CA SER A 82 -2.71 -6.23 3.83
C SER A 82 -1.34 -6.36 4.48
N LEU A 83 -0.32 -6.54 3.66
CA LEU A 83 1.09 -6.59 4.05
C LEU A 83 1.93 -5.92 2.95
N GLY A 84 3.21 -6.21 2.90
CA GLY A 84 4.22 -5.55 2.07
C GLY A 84 3.76 -5.12 0.68
N SER A 85 3.54 -6.05 -0.25
CA SER A 85 3.15 -5.71 -1.63
C SER A 85 1.78 -5.04 -1.72
N LYS A 86 0.80 -5.45 -0.89
CA LYS A 86 -0.54 -4.83 -0.89
C LYS A 86 -0.50 -3.38 -0.40
N ASN A 87 0.43 -3.02 0.47
CA ASN A 87 0.59 -1.64 0.93
C ASN A 87 0.96 -0.68 -0.21
N HIS A 88 1.66 -1.16 -1.23
CA HIS A 88 2.00 -0.35 -2.41
C HIS A 88 0.79 0.03 -3.29
N PHE A 89 -0.39 -0.53 -3.07
CA PHE A 89 -1.60 -0.04 -3.74
C PHE A 89 -1.88 1.43 -3.40
N GLY A 90 -1.61 1.86 -2.14
CA GLY A 90 -1.67 3.25 -1.76
C GLY A 90 -0.65 4.14 -2.48
N SER A 91 0.46 3.57 -2.91
CA SER A 91 1.49 4.28 -3.67
C SER A 91 1.03 4.67 -5.08
N LEU A 92 0.09 3.93 -5.67
CA LEU A 92 -0.36 4.07 -7.05
C LEU A 92 -1.70 4.79 -7.15
N GLY A 93 -2.59 4.58 -6.19
CA GLY A 93 -3.96 5.05 -6.26
C GLY A 93 -4.18 6.55 -6.20
N ALA A 94 -3.15 7.36 -5.91
CA ALA A 94 -3.27 8.81 -5.82
C ALA A 94 -3.54 9.50 -7.17
N TYR A 95 -3.22 8.85 -8.28
CA TYR A 95 -3.24 9.45 -9.62
C TYR A 95 -4.24 8.79 -10.57
N THR A 96 -4.92 7.77 -10.11
CA THR A 96 -5.87 6.98 -10.89
C THR A 96 -7.21 6.83 -10.15
N ASP A 97 -7.85 5.71 -10.28
CA ASP A 97 -9.15 5.37 -9.68
C ASP A 97 -9.08 4.94 -8.20
N GLY A 98 -8.04 5.27 -7.48
CA GLY A 98 -7.82 4.81 -6.10
C GLY A 98 -7.28 3.38 -6.03
N ALA A 99 -6.62 2.93 -7.07
CA ALA A 99 -6.05 1.58 -7.23
C ALA A 99 -7.10 0.45 -7.32
N TRP A 100 -8.35 0.78 -7.69
CA TRP A 100 -9.41 -0.22 -7.85
C TRP A 100 -9.07 -1.24 -8.92
N HIS A 101 -8.52 -0.82 -10.07
CA HIS A 101 -8.11 -1.68 -11.17
C HIS A 101 -7.08 -2.75 -10.74
N LEU A 102 -6.25 -2.49 -9.74
CA LEU A 102 -5.30 -3.48 -9.21
C LEU A 102 -6.00 -4.63 -8.47
N HIS A 103 -7.20 -4.39 -7.95
CA HIS A 103 -7.94 -5.38 -7.18
C HIS A 103 -8.51 -6.52 -8.05
N TYR A 104 -8.64 -6.33 -9.36
CA TYR A 104 -9.13 -7.37 -10.26
C TYR A 104 -8.21 -8.59 -10.35
N SER A 105 -6.93 -8.42 -10.10
CA SER A 105 -5.95 -9.53 -10.10
C SER A 105 -5.80 -10.22 -8.72
N LEU A 106 -6.62 -9.87 -7.73
CA LEU A 106 -6.52 -10.41 -6.37
C LEU A 106 -7.34 -11.70 -6.18
N PRO A 107 -6.91 -12.60 -5.25
CA PRO A 107 -7.42 -13.97 -5.19
C PRO A 107 -8.82 -14.15 -4.62
N TYR A 108 -9.38 -13.15 -3.93
CA TYR A 108 -10.67 -13.32 -3.25
C TYR A 108 -11.77 -12.49 -3.90
N PRO A 109 -12.97 -13.08 -4.11
CA PRO A 109 -14.11 -12.34 -4.61
C PRO A 109 -14.62 -11.36 -3.54
N GLU A 110 -15.09 -10.21 -3.99
CA GLU A 110 -16.06 -9.47 -3.18
C GLU A 110 -17.44 -10.13 -3.29
N SER A 111 -18.29 -9.89 -2.29
CA SER A 111 -19.66 -10.40 -2.24
C SER A 111 -20.59 -9.85 -3.37
N THR A 112 -20.05 -9.18 -4.35
CA THR A 112 -20.75 -8.42 -5.39
C THR A 112 -20.83 -9.11 -6.75
N GLY A 113 -20.46 -10.39 -6.85
CA GLY A 113 -20.60 -11.17 -8.09
C GLY A 113 -19.51 -10.91 -9.15
N GLU A 114 -18.41 -10.27 -8.79
CA GLU A 114 -17.28 -10.08 -9.70
C GLU A 114 -16.51 -11.38 -9.97
N VAL A 115 -15.85 -11.44 -11.12
CA VAL A 115 -15.06 -12.60 -11.54
C VAL A 115 -13.91 -12.84 -10.58
N PHE A 116 -13.85 -14.04 -10.08
CA PHE A 116 -12.85 -14.48 -9.12
C PHE A 116 -11.67 -15.17 -9.82
N ASN A 117 -10.48 -14.63 -9.66
CA ASN A 117 -9.24 -15.18 -10.20
C ASN A 117 -8.37 -15.82 -9.10
N GLY A 118 -8.99 -16.62 -8.23
CA GLY A 118 -8.30 -17.27 -7.09
C GLY A 118 -7.45 -18.45 -7.44
N GLU A 119 -7.49 -18.93 -8.66
CA GLU A 119 -6.82 -20.14 -9.09
C GLU A 119 -5.28 -20.01 -9.10
N TYR A 120 -4.62 -21.15 -8.96
CA TYR A 120 -3.17 -21.24 -9.09
C TYR A 120 -2.74 -20.97 -10.53
N GLY A 121 -1.62 -20.26 -10.70
CA GLY A 121 -1.08 -19.93 -12.03
C GLY A 121 -1.69 -18.68 -12.68
N VAL A 122 -2.66 -18.04 -12.03
CA VAL A 122 -3.24 -16.79 -12.54
C VAL A 122 -2.34 -15.61 -12.15
N TYR A 123 -2.20 -14.66 -13.06
CA TYR A 123 -1.45 -13.42 -12.86
C TYR A 123 -1.86 -12.67 -11.59
N ARG A 124 -0.87 -12.08 -10.94
CA ARG A 124 -1.05 -11.20 -9.77
C ARG A 124 -0.23 -9.93 -9.97
N CYS A 125 -0.88 -8.77 -9.89
CA CYS A 125 -0.21 -7.46 -10.00
C CYS A 125 0.93 -7.25 -8.99
N PHE A 126 0.95 -7.99 -7.91
CA PHE A 126 2.05 -7.98 -6.93
C PHE A 126 3.40 -8.31 -7.53
N VAL A 127 3.43 -9.11 -8.59
CA VAL A 127 4.68 -9.48 -9.29
C VAL A 127 5.30 -8.24 -9.92
N ASP A 128 4.50 -7.45 -10.65
CA ASP A 128 4.98 -6.23 -11.29
C ASP A 128 5.32 -5.15 -10.27
N ILE A 129 4.48 -4.98 -9.26
CA ILE A 129 4.70 -4.01 -8.17
C ILE A 129 6.03 -4.29 -7.47
N MET A 130 6.24 -5.54 -7.05
CA MET A 130 7.46 -5.92 -6.32
C MET A 130 8.68 -6.10 -7.21
N GLY A 131 8.48 -6.36 -8.50
CA GLY A 131 9.54 -6.41 -9.50
C GLY A 131 9.99 -5.06 -10.01
N HIS A 132 9.18 -3.99 -9.80
CA HIS A 132 9.52 -2.67 -10.31
C HIS A 132 10.70 -2.07 -9.56
N LYS A 133 11.69 -1.54 -10.32
CA LYS A 133 12.95 -1.01 -9.76
C LYS A 133 12.78 0.09 -8.72
N ASP A 134 11.74 0.92 -8.84
CA ASP A 134 11.47 2.05 -7.94
C ASP A 134 10.39 1.76 -6.89
N LEU A 135 9.90 0.53 -6.79
CA LEU A 135 9.01 0.03 -5.74
C LEU A 135 9.67 -1.12 -4.97
N GLY A 136 9.37 -2.36 -5.31
CA GLY A 136 9.98 -3.50 -4.65
C GLY A 136 11.51 -3.51 -4.74
N GLY A 137 12.07 -3.06 -5.86
CA GLY A 137 13.51 -2.95 -6.05
C GLY A 137 14.22 -1.97 -5.10
N LYS A 138 13.51 -0.97 -4.59
CA LYS A 138 14.02 -0.03 -3.56
C LYS A 138 13.59 -0.38 -2.15
N THR A 139 12.68 -1.32 -1.97
CA THR A 139 12.16 -1.69 -0.64
C THR A 139 13.17 -2.59 0.08
N ILE A 140 13.93 -2.00 1.00
CA ILE A 140 14.95 -2.71 1.76
C ILE A 140 14.43 -3.35 3.05
N LEU A 141 13.26 -2.92 3.52
CA LEU A 141 12.65 -3.43 4.75
C LEU A 141 11.13 -3.30 4.67
N ASN A 142 10.43 -4.37 5.06
CA ASN A 142 9.02 -4.35 5.41
C ASN A 142 8.90 -4.50 6.91
N LEU A 143 8.45 -3.45 7.61
CA LEU A 143 8.27 -3.46 9.05
C LEU A 143 6.78 -3.43 9.39
N VAL A 144 6.29 -4.50 9.94
CA VAL A 144 4.87 -4.69 10.28
C VAL A 144 4.68 -4.64 11.78
N ASP A 145 3.74 -3.82 12.25
CA ASP A 145 3.34 -3.85 13.65
C ASP A 145 2.62 -5.18 13.95
N GLY A 146 3.19 -5.99 14.82
CA GLY A 146 2.63 -7.27 15.26
C GLY A 146 1.74 -7.16 16.51
N ILE A 147 1.67 -5.99 17.14
CA ILE A 147 0.89 -5.76 18.37
C ILE A 147 -0.53 -5.30 18.04
N TRP A 148 -0.64 -4.42 17.03
CA TRP A 148 -1.90 -3.85 16.61
C TRP A 148 -2.25 -4.29 15.20
N GLY A 149 -3.50 -4.65 15.01
CA GLY A 149 -3.99 -5.06 13.70
C GLY A 149 -5.48 -4.83 13.56
N SER A 150 -6.03 -5.08 12.38
CA SER A 150 -7.46 -4.98 12.15
C SER A 150 -8.01 -6.25 11.52
N THR A 151 -9.15 -6.69 12.03
CA THR A 151 -9.90 -7.83 11.48
C THR A 151 -10.73 -7.46 10.25
N ASN A 152 -10.76 -6.17 9.91
CA ASN A 152 -11.48 -5.68 8.73
C ASN A 152 -10.78 -4.44 8.14
N TRP A 153 -10.96 -4.20 6.84
CA TRP A 153 -10.48 -2.97 6.22
C TRP A 153 -11.34 -1.77 6.71
N GLY A 154 -10.72 -0.59 6.83
CA GLY A 154 -11.45 0.62 7.26
C GLY A 154 -11.76 0.69 8.75
N HIS A 155 -11.48 -0.33 9.53
CA HIS A 155 -11.64 -0.32 10.97
C HIS A 155 -10.35 0.12 11.67
N PRO A 156 -10.45 0.85 12.79
CA PRO A 156 -9.29 1.18 13.60
C PRO A 156 -8.53 -0.08 14.03
N PRO A 157 -7.20 -0.05 14.07
CA PRO A 157 -6.44 -1.15 14.63
C PRO A 157 -6.78 -1.38 16.11
N VAL A 158 -6.80 -2.64 16.51
CA VAL A 158 -6.96 -3.07 17.89
C VAL A 158 -5.77 -3.94 18.29
N LYS A 159 -5.49 -4.06 19.57
CA LYS A 159 -4.47 -5.01 20.03
C LYS A 159 -4.83 -6.42 19.61
N LEU A 160 -3.86 -7.09 19.00
CA LEU A 160 -4.00 -8.49 18.63
C LEU A 160 -4.00 -9.33 19.91
N ARG A 161 -5.08 -10.06 20.13
CA ARG A 161 -5.27 -10.94 21.31
C ARG A 161 -5.31 -12.41 20.89
N MET A 162 -4.40 -12.80 20.03
CA MET A 162 -4.34 -14.15 19.47
C MET A 162 -3.07 -14.84 19.92
N THR A 163 -3.17 -16.13 20.17
CA THR A 163 -1.95 -16.95 20.28
C THR A 163 -1.18 -16.91 18.95
N PRO A 164 0.12 -16.66 18.94
CA PRO A 164 1.04 -16.52 20.07
C PRO A 164 1.14 -15.08 20.63
N PHE A 165 0.35 -14.14 20.14
CA PHE A 165 0.46 -12.70 20.43
C PHE A 165 -0.30 -12.23 21.67
N ASN A 166 -0.53 -13.04 22.65
CA ASN A 166 -1.34 -12.82 23.88
C ASN A 166 -1.11 -11.51 24.67
N ASN A 167 -0.87 -10.37 24.02
CA ASN A 167 -0.57 -9.07 24.63
C ASN A 167 0.73 -8.96 25.45
N ASP A 168 1.62 -9.92 25.36
CA ASP A 168 2.80 -10.03 26.20
C ASP A 168 4.09 -9.62 25.46
N TRP A 169 3.98 -8.58 24.62
CA TRP A 169 5.10 -7.97 23.90
C TRP A 169 5.48 -6.64 24.51
#